data_bf8eb1f818ef592c19b343df4bb717e4
#
_entry.id   bf8eb1f818ef592c19b343df4bb717e4
#
_cell.length_a   1.000
_cell.length_b   1.000
_cell.length_c   1.000
_cell.angle_alpha   90.00
_cell.angle_beta   90.00
_cell.angle_gamma   90.00
#
_symmetry.space_group_name_H-M   'P 1'
#
loop_
_entity.id
_entity.type
_entity.pdbx_description
1 polymer ?
#
loop_
_entity_poly.entity_id
_entity_poly.type
_entity_poly.pdbx_seq_one_letter_code
_entity_poly.pdbx_strand_id
1 'polypeptide(L)'
;MTMKSCIYKGELCHHRYLPRVNKFTYPVYFMFLDLEELGHVFDGRWLWSVGRANVANFKRSDYLGPTDIPLEQAIRDRVEGEFGERPTGPIRMLTHLRYYGHCFNPVSFYYCYDAADTMVEYIVAEITNTPWRERHSYVLGAKLNQEEKKRLRFQFSKKFHVSPFMDMDFWYDWLFKEPGESLRIHMTNFKEDKKFFEAELTMQRREISGAELAWVLIRFPAMTLKVLSMIYWQAFRLWLKKIPYYEHP
;
A
#
# COMPACT_ATOMS: atom_id res chain seq x y z
N MET A 1 -25.35 6.60 8.68
CA MET A 1 -24.25 7.07 7.80
C MET A 1 -23.69 5.86 7.08
N THR A 2 -23.38 5.98 5.80
CA THR A 2 -22.73 4.90 5.05
C THR A 2 -21.25 4.86 5.42
N MET A 3 -20.74 3.67 5.75
CA MET A 3 -19.34 3.45 6.14
C MET A 3 -18.40 3.84 5.01
N LYS A 4 -17.32 4.57 5.31
CA LYS A 4 -16.27 4.95 4.34
C LYS A 4 -15.32 3.79 4.08
N SER A 5 -15.10 2.95 5.09
CA SER A 5 -14.32 1.72 4.98
C SER A 5 -14.94 0.75 3.98
N CYS A 6 -14.10 0.09 3.19
CA CYS A 6 -14.52 -0.85 2.17
C CYS A 6 -13.44 -1.90 1.87
N ILE A 7 -13.76 -2.82 0.98
CA ILE A 7 -12.81 -3.76 0.39
C ILE A 7 -12.58 -3.35 -1.06
N TYR A 8 -11.33 -3.20 -1.46
CA TYR A 8 -10.97 -3.09 -2.87
C TYR A 8 -10.52 -4.46 -3.39
N LYS A 9 -11.14 -4.92 -4.48
CA LYS A 9 -10.77 -6.16 -5.17
C LYS A 9 -10.33 -5.87 -6.60
N GLY A 10 -9.30 -6.53 -7.06
CA GLY A 10 -8.80 -6.31 -8.41
C GLY A 10 -7.54 -7.09 -8.72
N GLU A 11 -6.65 -6.47 -9.48
CA GLU A 11 -5.44 -7.09 -9.98
C GLU A 11 -4.23 -6.19 -9.77
N LEU A 12 -3.10 -6.83 -9.48
CA LEU A 12 -1.78 -6.19 -9.46
C LEU A 12 -0.95 -6.77 -10.61
N CYS A 13 -0.54 -5.90 -11.53
CA CYS A 13 0.34 -6.21 -12.63
C CYS A 13 1.74 -5.67 -12.35
N HIS A 14 2.75 -6.49 -12.48
CA HIS A 14 4.15 -6.09 -12.47
C HIS A 14 4.77 -6.33 -13.83
N HIS A 15 5.49 -5.36 -14.34
CA HIS A 15 6.19 -5.46 -15.61
C HIS A 15 7.61 -4.87 -15.48
N ARG A 16 8.59 -5.75 -15.52
CA ARG A 16 10.00 -5.38 -15.66
C ARG A 16 10.35 -5.35 -17.14
N TYR A 17 10.94 -4.26 -17.60
CA TYR A 17 11.41 -4.08 -18.97
C TYR A 17 12.89 -4.42 -19.12
N LEU A 18 13.70 -4.02 -18.14
CA LEU A 18 15.16 -4.12 -18.18
C LEU A 18 15.71 -4.87 -16.94
N PRO A 19 16.87 -5.53 -17.05
CA PRO A 19 17.61 -5.85 -18.29
C PRO A 19 16.95 -6.99 -19.07
N ARG A 20 16.00 -7.70 -18.50
CA ARG A 20 15.20 -8.78 -19.13
C ARG A 20 13.73 -8.63 -18.77
N VAL A 21 12.88 -8.81 -19.76
CA VAL A 21 11.43 -8.71 -19.58
C VAL A 21 10.91 -9.79 -18.62
N ASN A 22 10.11 -9.34 -17.65
CA ASN A 22 9.37 -10.22 -16.75
C ASN A 22 8.04 -9.58 -16.40
N LYS A 23 6.93 -10.12 -16.90
CA LYS A 23 5.58 -9.63 -16.65
C LYS A 23 4.75 -10.71 -15.98
N PHE A 24 3.96 -10.30 -14.99
CA PHE A 24 2.98 -11.16 -14.32
C PHE A 24 1.87 -10.33 -13.72
N THR A 25 0.68 -10.94 -13.64
CA THR A 25 -0.51 -10.35 -13.03
C THR A 25 -1.12 -11.38 -12.09
N TYR A 26 -1.62 -10.91 -10.96
CA TYR A 26 -2.34 -11.78 -10.01
C TYR A 26 -3.47 -11.02 -9.33
N PRO A 27 -4.56 -11.73 -8.99
CA PRO A 27 -5.67 -11.13 -8.27
C PRO A 27 -5.25 -10.81 -6.83
N VAL A 28 -5.67 -9.64 -6.37
CA VAL A 28 -5.44 -9.13 -5.01
C VAL A 28 -6.70 -8.50 -4.47
N TYR A 29 -6.74 -8.31 -3.15
CA TYR A 29 -7.66 -7.39 -2.51
C TYR A 29 -6.90 -6.58 -1.47
N PHE A 30 -7.45 -5.43 -1.11
CA PHE A 30 -6.96 -4.60 -0.01
C PHE A 30 -8.14 -4.19 0.86
N MET A 31 -7.88 -4.03 2.14
CA MET A 31 -8.79 -3.31 3.02
C MET A 31 -8.53 -1.81 2.86
N PHE A 32 -9.58 -1.05 2.69
CA PHE A 32 -9.54 0.41 2.73
C PHE A 32 -10.32 0.82 3.98
N LEU A 33 -9.59 1.28 4.98
CA LEU A 33 -10.13 1.50 6.33
C LEU A 33 -10.01 2.97 6.69
N ASP A 34 -11.13 3.59 7.05
CA ASP A 34 -11.14 4.88 7.72
C ASP A 34 -10.68 4.67 9.16
N LEU A 35 -9.67 5.43 9.60
CA LEU A 35 -9.10 5.24 10.93
C LEU A 35 -10.10 5.62 12.05
N GLU A 36 -11.06 6.50 11.77
CA GLU A 36 -12.13 6.85 12.71
C GLU A 36 -13.14 5.69 12.88
N GLU A 37 -13.30 4.84 11.85
CA GLU A 37 -14.21 3.70 11.87
C GLU A 37 -13.59 2.43 12.47
N LEU A 38 -12.27 2.40 12.77
CA LEU A 38 -11.59 1.21 13.26
C LEU A 38 -12.23 0.61 14.51
N GLY A 39 -12.79 1.43 15.39
CA GLY A 39 -13.41 0.97 16.64
C GLY A 39 -14.61 0.04 16.42
N HIS A 40 -15.30 0.12 15.27
CA HIS A 40 -16.54 -0.59 15.00
C HIS A 40 -16.64 -1.24 13.61
N VAL A 41 -15.61 -1.08 12.77
CA VAL A 41 -15.61 -1.58 11.37
C VAL A 41 -15.88 -3.09 11.24
N PHE A 42 -15.53 -3.88 12.26
CA PHE A 42 -15.76 -5.33 12.31
C PHE A 42 -16.79 -5.76 13.35
N ASP A 43 -17.67 -4.87 13.81
CA ASP A 43 -18.73 -5.24 14.73
C ASP A 43 -19.63 -6.33 14.15
N GLY A 44 -19.93 -7.34 14.98
CA GLY A 44 -20.68 -8.52 14.55
C GLY A 44 -19.92 -9.47 13.60
N ARG A 45 -18.61 -9.30 13.42
CA ARG A 45 -17.75 -10.12 12.53
C ARG A 45 -16.79 -10.97 13.35
N TRP A 46 -17.21 -12.15 13.77
CA TRP A 46 -16.45 -13.01 14.72
C TRP A 46 -15.08 -13.49 14.22
N LEU A 47 -14.83 -13.57 12.89
CA LEU A 47 -13.50 -13.89 12.31
C LEU A 47 -12.59 -12.68 12.09
N TRP A 48 -13.12 -11.46 12.33
CA TRP A 48 -12.42 -10.19 12.12
C TRP A 48 -12.40 -9.36 13.39
N SER A 49 -11.31 -8.67 13.68
CA SER A 49 -11.20 -7.86 14.89
C SER A 49 -10.18 -6.73 14.76
N VAL A 50 -10.26 -5.79 15.69
CA VAL A 50 -9.26 -4.76 15.93
C VAL A 50 -8.64 -4.98 17.31
N GLY A 51 -7.31 -4.97 17.39
CA GLY A 51 -6.55 -5.04 18.64
C GLY A 51 -6.43 -6.43 19.29
N ARG A 52 -7.30 -7.39 18.96
CA ARG A 52 -7.26 -8.76 19.51
C ARG A 52 -6.92 -9.79 18.43
N ALA A 53 -6.30 -10.90 18.83
CA ALA A 53 -5.98 -12.00 17.91
C ALA A 53 -7.26 -12.60 17.31
N ASN A 54 -7.23 -12.84 15.98
CA ASN A 54 -8.34 -13.43 15.23
C ASN A 54 -7.81 -14.02 13.92
N VAL A 55 -8.68 -14.64 13.11
CA VAL A 55 -8.36 -15.12 11.76
C VAL A 55 -7.85 -13.95 10.90
N ALA A 56 -8.56 -12.84 10.94
CA ALA A 56 -8.10 -11.57 10.38
C ALA A 56 -8.18 -10.48 11.44
N ASN A 57 -7.11 -9.73 11.66
CA ASN A 57 -7.13 -8.66 12.64
C ASN A 57 -6.23 -7.48 12.28
N PHE A 58 -6.69 -6.29 12.62
CA PHE A 58 -5.86 -5.09 12.66
C PHE A 58 -5.04 -5.10 13.96
N LYS A 59 -3.73 -4.92 13.84
CA LYS A 59 -2.83 -4.75 14.99
C LYS A 59 -1.98 -3.51 14.78
N ARG A 60 -2.04 -2.56 15.72
CA ARG A 60 -1.35 -1.26 15.64
C ARG A 60 0.14 -1.38 15.28
N SER A 61 0.84 -2.37 15.84
CA SER A 61 2.28 -2.58 15.64
C SER A 61 2.67 -3.00 14.22
N ASP A 62 1.73 -3.31 13.34
CA ASP A 62 1.99 -3.70 11.96
C ASP A 62 2.18 -2.50 11.02
N TYR A 63 1.92 -1.28 11.51
CA TYR A 63 1.83 -0.05 10.72
C TYR A 63 2.75 1.05 11.23
N LEU A 64 2.78 2.17 10.48
CA LEU A 64 3.66 3.32 10.64
C LEU A 64 3.80 3.81 12.09
N GLY A 65 5.04 4.13 12.45
CA GLY A 65 5.40 4.84 13.68
C GLY A 65 5.40 3.98 14.96
N PRO A 66 5.64 4.61 16.10
CA PRO A 66 5.65 3.96 17.40
C PRO A 66 4.31 3.34 17.75
N THR A 67 4.34 2.23 18.50
CA THR A 67 3.12 1.44 18.78
C THR A 67 2.30 1.98 19.95
N ASP A 68 2.88 2.85 20.75
CA ASP A 68 2.30 3.49 21.93
C ASP A 68 1.47 4.75 21.62
N ILE A 69 1.56 5.26 20.38
CA ILE A 69 0.73 6.37 19.92
C ILE A 69 -0.31 5.88 18.89
N PRO A 70 -1.48 6.53 18.76
CA PRO A 70 -2.46 6.23 17.73
C PRO A 70 -1.86 6.30 16.32
N LEU A 71 -2.30 5.40 15.40
CA LEU A 71 -1.80 5.39 14.03
C LEU A 71 -2.05 6.72 13.32
N GLU A 72 -3.22 7.28 13.52
CA GLU A 72 -3.60 8.58 12.98
C GLU A 72 -2.60 9.67 13.37
N GLN A 73 -2.23 9.73 14.67
CA GLN A 73 -1.23 10.69 15.16
C GLN A 73 0.11 10.46 14.48
N ALA A 74 0.59 9.21 14.40
CA ALA A 74 1.87 8.90 13.78
C ALA A 74 1.92 9.33 12.29
N ILE A 75 0.80 9.20 11.56
CA ILE A 75 0.71 9.64 10.17
C ILE A 75 0.74 11.16 10.09
N ARG A 76 -0.03 11.87 10.94
CA ARG A 76 -0.04 13.33 10.98
C ARG A 76 1.34 13.88 11.33
N ASP A 77 2.01 13.32 12.33
CA ASP A 77 3.38 13.70 12.74
C ASP A 77 4.38 13.48 11.59
N ARG A 78 4.21 12.38 10.82
CA ARG A 78 5.08 12.08 9.67
C ARG A 78 4.90 13.10 8.53
N VAL A 79 3.66 13.52 8.25
CA VAL A 79 3.37 14.55 7.24
C VAL A 79 3.90 15.90 7.70
N GLU A 80 3.63 16.28 8.94
CA GLU A 80 4.10 17.55 9.53
C GLU A 80 5.63 17.65 9.52
N GLY A 81 6.33 16.55 9.83
CA GLY A 81 7.78 16.49 9.77
C GLY A 81 8.37 16.65 8.36
N GLU A 82 7.62 16.36 7.30
CA GLU A 82 8.08 16.50 5.90
C GLU A 82 7.69 17.87 5.30
N PHE A 83 6.47 18.36 5.58
CA PHE A 83 5.91 19.55 4.94
C PHE A 83 5.72 20.75 5.88
N GLY A 84 5.90 20.58 7.19
CA GLY A 84 5.62 21.62 8.18
C GLY A 84 4.13 21.90 8.40
N GLU A 85 3.25 21.14 7.74
CA GLU A 85 1.80 21.27 7.83
C GLU A 85 1.18 19.98 8.38
N ARG A 86 0.29 20.11 9.36
CA ARG A 86 -0.39 18.97 9.99
C ARG A 86 -1.75 18.76 9.34
N PRO A 87 -2.01 17.59 8.69
CA PRO A 87 -3.34 17.29 8.15
C PRO A 87 -4.40 17.29 9.26
N THR A 88 -5.60 17.80 8.97
CA THR A 88 -6.70 17.89 9.95
C THR A 88 -7.91 17.02 9.60
N GLY A 89 -8.05 16.64 8.34
CA GLY A 89 -9.15 15.80 7.86
C GLY A 89 -8.99 14.32 8.20
N PRO A 90 -9.95 13.47 7.78
CA PRO A 90 -9.91 12.03 8.02
C PRO A 90 -8.74 11.35 7.29
N ILE A 91 -8.28 10.24 7.86
CA ILE A 91 -7.21 9.43 7.27
C ILE A 91 -7.76 8.04 6.94
N ARG A 92 -7.57 7.61 5.69
CA ARG A 92 -7.95 6.27 5.22
C ARG A 92 -6.74 5.50 4.77
N MET A 93 -6.65 4.24 5.19
CA MET A 93 -5.52 3.38 4.85
C MET A 93 -5.90 2.27 3.88
N LEU A 94 -5.09 2.07 2.85
CA LEU A 94 -5.17 0.94 1.92
C LEU A 94 -4.07 -0.06 2.28
N THR A 95 -4.45 -1.24 2.79
CA THR A 95 -3.48 -2.19 3.36
C THR A 95 -4.01 -3.62 3.41
N HIS A 96 -3.11 -4.57 3.73
CA HIS A 96 -3.52 -5.89 4.22
C HIS A 96 -3.51 -5.93 5.74
N LEU A 97 -4.43 -6.69 6.33
CA LEU A 97 -4.45 -6.99 7.75
C LEU A 97 -3.55 -8.18 8.08
N ARG A 98 -3.46 -8.49 9.35
CA ARG A 98 -2.86 -9.73 9.86
C ARG A 98 -3.81 -10.89 9.62
N TYR A 99 -3.32 -11.97 9.01
CA TYR A 99 -4.10 -13.19 8.76
C TYR A 99 -3.41 -14.38 9.43
N TYR A 100 -4.14 -15.12 10.25
CA TYR A 100 -3.62 -16.27 11.02
C TYR A 100 -2.35 -15.91 11.80
N GLY A 101 -2.32 -14.73 12.42
CA GLY A 101 -1.16 -14.25 13.19
C GLY A 101 0.01 -13.71 12.37
N HIS A 102 -0.03 -13.78 11.03
CA HIS A 102 1.03 -13.27 10.15
C HIS A 102 0.60 -11.98 9.44
N CYS A 103 1.45 -10.95 9.48
CA CYS A 103 1.30 -9.73 8.71
C CYS A 103 2.53 -9.51 7.83
N PHE A 104 2.30 -9.16 6.59
CA PHE A 104 3.31 -8.67 5.68
C PHE A 104 2.66 -7.75 4.63
N ASN A 105 3.07 -6.49 4.64
CA ASN A 105 2.63 -5.46 3.70
C ASN A 105 3.84 -4.95 2.92
N PRO A 106 4.00 -5.32 1.63
CA PRO A 106 5.02 -4.69 0.79
C PRO A 106 4.84 -3.19 0.69
N VAL A 107 3.58 -2.73 0.71
CA VAL A 107 3.21 -1.32 0.75
C VAL A 107 1.86 -1.13 1.44
N SER A 108 1.76 -0.08 2.27
CA SER A 108 0.51 0.48 2.77
C SER A 108 0.44 1.94 2.37
N PHE A 109 -0.74 2.40 1.93
CA PHE A 109 -0.97 3.79 1.60
C PHE A 109 -1.92 4.41 2.60
N TYR A 110 -1.58 5.59 3.09
CA TYR A 110 -2.43 6.39 3.96
C TYR A 110 -2.81 7.66 3.22
N TYR A 111 -4.10 7.82 2.96
CA TYR A 111 -4.69 8.97 2.29
C TYR A 111 -5.18 9.95 3.36
N CYS A 112 -4.52 11.09 3.46
CA CYS A 112 -4.94 12.18 4.34
C CYS A 112 -5.82 13.13 3.53
N TYR A 113 -7.07 13.26 3.93
CA TYR A 113 -8.05 14.13 3.29
C TYR A 113 -8.00 15.54 3.88
N ASP A 114 -8.60 16.49 3.17
CA ASP A 114 -8.88 17.82 3.67
C ASP A 114 -9.93 17.79 4.80
N ALA A 115 -10.05 18.87 5.58
CA ALA A 115 -11.01 18.96 6.69
C ALA A 115 -12.47 18.80 6.24
N ALA A 116 -12.78 19.04 4.96
CA ALA A 116 -14.11 18.88 4.39
C ALA A 116 -14.39 17.45 3.87
N ASP A 117 -13.42 16.53 3.94
CA ASP A 117 -13.48 15.16 3.40
C ASP A 117 -13.80 15.12 1.89
N THR A 118 -13.28 16.08 1.12
CA THR A 118 -13.58 16.24 -0.31
C THR A 118 -12.45 15.88 -1.25
N MET A 119 -11.19 16.04 -0.82
CA MET A 119 -10.01 15.78 -1.64
C MET A 119 -8.84 15.26 -0.80
N VAL A 120 -7.98 14.47 -1.42
CA VAL A 120 -6.74 14.00 -0.81
C VAL A 120 -5.70 15.11 -0.82
N GLU A 121 -5.19 15.52 0.34
CA GLU A 121 -4.11 16.52 0.48
C GLU A 121 -2.73 15.88 0.51
N TYR A 122 -2.61 14.70 1.15
CA TYR A 122 -1.33 13.97 1.25
C TYR A 122 -1.54 12.48 1.11
N ILE A 123 -0.52 11.80 0.57
CA ILE A 123 -0.45 10.34 0.56
C ILE A 123 0.85 9.94 1.26
N VAL A 124 0.76 9.14 2.30
CA VAL A 124 1.93 8.49 2.90
C VAL A 124 2.01 7.06 2.39
N ALA A 125 3.12 6.72 1.74
CA ALA A 125 3.38 5.38 1.23
C ALA A 125 4.43 4.70 2.11
N GLU A 126 4.00 3.79 2.98
CA GLU A 126 4.88 2.97 3.82
C GLU A 126 5.27 1.71 3.06
N ILE A 127 6.55 1.53 2.79
CA ILE A 127 7.11 0.40 2.04
C ILE A 127 7.93 -0.47 2.97
N THR A 128 7.73 -1.79 2.88
CA THR A 128 8.56 -2.79 3.57
C THR A 128 9.39 -3.54 2.54
N ASN A 129 10.72 -3.52 2.70
CA ASN A 129 11.61 -4.24 1.82
C ASN A 129 11.70 -5.74 2.13
N THR A 130 12.22 -6.51 1.19
CA THR A 130 12.44 -7.95 1.33
C THR A 130 13.85 -8.28 0.83
N PRO A 131 14.65 -9.05 1.60
CA PRO A 131 14.28 -9.85 2.78
C PRO A 131 14.43 -9.15 4.14
N TRP A 132 14.96 -7.92 4.20
CA TRP A 132 15.42 -7.26 5.44
C TRP A 132 14.30 -6.80 6.36
N ARG A 133 13.06 -6.63 5.82
CA ARG A 133 11.88 -6.16 6.56
C ARG A 133 12.02 -4.76 7.17
N GLU A 134 12.90 -3.95 6.60
CA GLU A 134 12.99 -2.54 6.94
C GLU A 134 11.81 -1.78 6.36
N ARG A 135 11.42 -0.72 7.04
CA ARG A 135 10.29 0.13 6.64
C ARG A 135 10.76 1.54 6.33
N HIS A 136 10.24 2.10 5.27
CA HIS A 136 10.45 3.49 4.87
C HIS A 136 9.14 4.10 4.40
N SER A 137 8.92 5.38 4.71
CA SER A 137 7.72 6.10 4.29
C SER A 137 8.07 7.29 3.41
N TYR A 138 7.50 7.32 2.21
CA TYR A 138 7.46 8.51 1.38
C TYR A 138 6.20 9.31 1.70
N VAL A 139 6.34 10.63 1.80
CA VAL A 139 5.21 11.55 1.96
C VAL A 139 5.06 12.35 0.67
N LEU A 140 3.87 12.30 0.09
CA LEU A 140 3.54 12.88 -1.21
C LEU A 140 2.48 13.97 -1.00
N GLY A 141 2.82 15.23 -1.28
CA GLY A 141 1.91 16.37 -1.13
C GLY A 141 1.07 16.61 -2.38
N ALA A 142 -0.23 16.40 -2.31
CA ALA A 142 -1.13 16.58 -3.44
C ALA A 142 -1.35 18.06 -3.80
N LYS A 143 -1.14 18.98 -2.85
CA LYS A 143 -1.19 20.44 -3.09
C LYS A 143 -0.20 20.91 -4.16
N LEU A 144 0.89 20.18 -4.37
CA LEU A 144 1.90 20.48 -5.38
C LEU A 144 1.56 19.89 -6.76
N ASN A 145 0.43 19.21 -6.87
CA ASN A 145 0.03 18.48 -8.07
C ASN A 145 -0.98 19.30 -8.87
N GLN A 146 -0.55 19.79 -10.03
CA GLN A 146 -1.36 20.65 -10.89
C GLN A 146 -2.16 19.90 -11.96
N GLU A 147 -2.09 18.56 -11.99
CA GLU A 147 -2.85 17.77 -12.95
C GLU A 147 -4.30 17.55 -12.48
N GLU A 148 -5.21 17.35 -13.43
CA GLU A 148 -6.67 17.21 -13.27
C GLU A 148 -7.19 16.71 -11.90
N LYS A 149 -8.19 17.35 -11.34
CA LYS A 149 -8.86 17.21 -10.02
C LYS A 149 -9.10 15.80 -9.44
N LYS A 150 -8.67 14.71 -10.09
CA LYS A 150 -8.85 13.32 -9.64
C LYS A 150 -7.64 12.42 -9.91
N ARG A 151 -6.54 12.97 -10.41
CA ARG A 151 -5.30 12.23 -10.68
C ARG A 151 -4.14 12.96 -10.02
N LEU A 152 -3.45 12.28 -9.13
CA LEU A 152 -2.32 12.80 -8.37
C LEU A 152 -1.04 12.14 -8.91
N ARG A 153 -0.14 12.92 -9.50
CA ARG A 153 1.12 12.45 -10.06
C ARG A 153 2.29 13.00 -9.28
N PHE A 154 3.23 12.14 -8.91
CA PHE A 154 4.39 12.49 -8.12
C PHE A 154 5.65 11.96 -8.78
N GLN A 155 6.66 12.82 -8.91
CA GLN A 155 7.97 12.46 -9.45
C GLN A 155 9.05 12.75 -8.41
N PHE A 156 9.84 11.75 -8.05
CA PHE A 156 10.86 11.87 -7.01
C PHE A 156 11.93 10.79 -7.13
N SER A 157 13.10 11.07 -6.55
CA SER A 157 14.22 10.12 -6.53
C SER A 157 13.98 9.00 -5.52
N LYS A 158 14.43 7.79 -5.85
CA LYS A 158 14.42 6.64 -4.95
C LYS A 158 15.33 6.90 -3.75
N LYS A 159 14.80 6.75 -2.54
CA LYS A 159 15.52 6.93 -1.28
C LYS A 159 15.63 5.65 -0.43
N PHE A 160 15.04 4.54 -0.90
CA PHE A 160 14.96 3.31 -0.13
C PHE A 160 15.25 2.07 -0.97
N HIS A 161 16.09 1.16 -0.45
CA HIS A 161 16.45 -0.08 -1.12
C HIS A 161 15.34 -1.12 -0.94
N VAL A 162 14.44 -1.23 -1.92
CA VAL A 162 13.23 -2.06 -1.84
C VAL A 162 13.50 -3.52 -2.18
N SER A 163 14.45 -3.79 -3.09
CA SER A 163 14.68 -5.12 -3.65
C SER A 163 16.13 -5.30 -4.08
N PRO A 164 16.73 -6.48 -3.84
CA PRO A 164 18.11 -6.75 -4.27
C PRO A 164 18.29 -6.83 -5.80
N PHE A 165 17.21 -6.75 -6.58
CA PHE A 165 17.27 -6.72 -8.05
C PHE A 165 17.07 -5.32 -8.64
N MET A 166 17.25 -4.28 -7.80
CA MET A 166 17.11 -2.89 -8.20
C MET A 166 17.99 -2.00 -7.33
N ASP A 167 19.02 -1.37 -7.92
CA ASP A 167 19.93 -0.45 -7.22
C ASP A 167 19.23 0.84 -6.73
N MET A 168 20.00 1.83 -6.27
CA MET A 168 19.47 3.08 -5.74
C MET A 168 19.31 4.18 -6.79
N ASP A 169 19.93 4.05 -7.96
CA ASP A 169 19.94 5.07 -9.02
C ASP A 169 18.69 4.98 -9.89
N PHE A 170 17.54 5.33 -9.28
CA PHE A 170 16.25 5.37 -9.95
C PHE A 170 15.49 6.62 -9.55
N TRP A 171 14.60 7.05 -10.43
CA TRP A 171 13.54 7.98 -10.10
C TRP A 171 12.17 7.36 -10.35
N TYR A 172 11.20 7.79 -9.57
CA TYR A 172 9.85 7.29 -9.55
C TYR A 172 8.89 8.28 -10.20
N ASP A 173 7.94 7.74 -10.96
CA ASP A 173 6.78 8.46 -11.48
C ASP A 173 5.53 7.69 -11.03
N TRP A 174 4.87 8.19 -10.02
CA TRP A 174 3.72 7.55 -9.39
C TRP A 174 2.46 8.33 -9.69
N LEU A 175 1.46 7.63 -10.20
CA LEU A 175 0.16 8.17 -10.54
C LEU A 175 -0.91 7.47 -9.71
N PHE A 176 -1.67 8.24 -8.94
CA PHE A 176 -2.80 7.78 -8.16
C PHE A 176 -4.09 8.33 -8.73
N LYS A 177 -5.12 7.49 -8.83
CA LYS A 177 -6.50 7.93 -8.92
C LYS A 177 -7.04 8.03 -7.50
N GLU A 178 -7.73 9.11 -7.16
CA GLU A 178 -8.37 9.23 -5.84
C GLU A 178 -9.32 8.05 -5.57
N PRO A 179 -9.31 7.51 -4.33
CA PRO A 179 -10.18 6.40 -3.95
C PRO A 179 -11.66 6.74 -4.12
N GLY A 180 -12.42 5.86 -4.79
CA GLY A 180 -13.84 6.00 -5.05
C GLY A 180 -14.42 4.63 -5.43
N GLU A 181 -15.37 4.57 -6.38
CA GLU A 181 -15.90 3.30 -6.91
C GLU A 181 -14.79 2.42 -7.55
N SER A 182 -13.73 3.06 -8.02
CA SER A 182 -12.53 2.37 -8.49
C SER A 182 -11.29 3.06 -7.92
N LEU A 183 -10.23 2.27 -7.71
CA LEU A 183 -8.92 2.75 -7.30
C LEU A 183 -7.90 2.29 -8.33
N ARG A 184 -6.99 3.18 -8.71
CA ARG A 184 -5.87 2.85 -9.58
C ARG A 184 -4.60 3.52 -9.06
N ILE A 185 -3.54 2.73 -8.94
CA ILE A 185 -2.21 3.21 -8.60
C ILE A 185 -1.27 2.69 -9.66
N HIS A 186 -0.53 3.58 -10.31
CA HIS A 186 0.47 3.22 -11.31
C HIS A 186 1.82 3.78 -10.87
N MET A 187 2.78 2.93 -10.66
CA MET A 187 4.13 3.25 -10.23
C MET A 187 5.10 2.86 -11.33
N THR A 188 5.83 3.82 -11.87
CA THR A 188 6.88 3.57 -12.85
C THR A 188 8.24 3.96 -12.28
N ASN A 189 9.23 3.11 -12.51
CA ASN A 189 10.62 3.35 -12.12
C ASN A 189 11.44 3.54 -13.39
N PHE A 190 12.20 4.61 -13.41
CA PHE A 190 13.08 4.96 -14.52
C PHE A 190 14.55 4.95 -14.10
N LYS A 191 15.42 4.54 -15.01
CA LYS A 191 16.87 4.67 -14.91
C LYS A 191 17.38 5.27 -16.20
N GLU A 192 18.15 6.37 -16.15
CA GLU A 192 18.65 7.07 -17.35
C GLU A 192 17.53 7.32 -18.39
N ASP A 193 16.39 7.86 -17.94
CA ASP A 193 15.18 8.12 -18.74
C ASP A 193 14.55 6.90 -19.44
N LYS A 194 15.06 5.69 -19.17
CA LYS A 194 14.48 4.45 -19.66
C LYS A 194 13.54 3.84 -18.64
N LYS A 195 12.37 3.44 -19.10
CA LYS A 195 11.42 2.69 -18.29
C LYS A 195 12.04 1.34 -17.90
N PHE A 196 12.20 1.11 -16.61
CA PHE A 196 12.85 -0.08 -16.10
C PHE A 196 11.84 -1.09 -15.52
N PHE A 197 10.89 -0.57 -14.75
CA PHE A 197 9.88 -1.37 -14.07
C PHE A 197 8.60 -0.58 -13.88
N GLU A 198 7.46 -1.26 -13.90
CA GLU A 198 6.18 -0.69 -13.50
C GLU A 198 5.38 -1.68 -12.65
N ALA A 199 4.59 -1.11 -11.74
CA ALA A 199 3.56 -1.82 -10.99
C ALA A 199 2.23 -1.07 -11.18
N GLU A 200 1.20 -1.78 -11.58
CA GLU A 200 -0.14 -1.23 -11.75
C GLU A 200 -1.14 -1.99 -10.89
N LEU A 201 -1.83 -1.28 -10.02
CA LEU A 201 -2.91 -1.78 -9.19
C LEU A 201 -4.23 -1.20 -9.70
N THR A 202 -5.14 -2.05 -10.16
CA THR A 202 -6.48 -1.65 -10.62
C THR A 202 -7.53 -2.40 -9.82
N MET A 203 -8.44 -1.67 -9.16
CA MET A 203 -9.35 -2.23 -8.18
C MET A 203 -10.74 -1.61 -8.26
N GLN A 204 -11.73 -2.39 -7.80
CA GLN A 204 -13.13 -1.99 -7.67
C GLN A 204 -13.57 -2.05 -6.21
N ARG A 205 -14.35 -1.06 -5.78
CA ARG A 205 -14.91 -0.96 -4.45
C ARG A 205 -15.96 -2.06 -4.20
N ARG A 206 -15.95 -2.62 -2.98
CA ARG A 206 -16.97 -3.51 -2.43
C ARG A 206 -17.25 -3.11 -0.99
N GLU A 207 -18.50 -3.02 -0.61
CA GLU A 207 -18.88 -2.71 0.78
C GLU A 207 -18.46 -3.85 1.72
N ILE A 208 -18.13 -3.49 2.96
CA ILE A 208 -17.84 -4.48 4.01
C ILE A 208 -19.16 -5.16 4.43
N SER A 209 -19.34 -6.38 3.95
CA SER A 209 -20.46 -7.26 4.33
C SER A 209 -19.93 -8.60 4.83
N GLY A 210 -20.77 -9.36 5.56
CA GLY A 210 -20.39 -10.71 5.99
C GLY A 210 -20.02 -11.62 4.83
N ALA A 211 -20.76 -11.54 3.72
CA ALA A 211 -20.51 -12.32 2.51
C ALA A 211 -19.17 -11.95 1.85
N GLU A 212 -18.88 -10.64 1.73
CA GLU A 212 -17.62 -10.17 1.14
C GLU A 212 -16.42 -10.52 2.00
N LEU A 213 -16.52 -10.38 3.32
CA LEU A 213 -15.47 -10.76 4.26
C LEU A 213 -15.21 -12.28 4.26
N ALA A 214 -16.26 -13.10 4.20
CA ALA A 214 -16.15 -14.55 4.08
C ALA A 214 -15.52 -14.94 2.73
N TRP A 215 -15.96 -14.33 1.65
CA TRP A 215 -15.40 -14.55 0.31
C TRP A 215 -13.91 -14.24 0.26
N VAL A 216 -13.47 -13.14 0.89
CA VAL A 216 -12.06 -12.77 0.98
C VAL A 216 -11.24 -13.86 1.67
N LEU A 217 -11.69 -14.38 2.81
CA LEU A 217 -10.99 -15.44 3.55
C LEU A 217 -10.92 -16.76 2.76
N ILE A 218 -11.97 -17.09 2.01
CA ILE A 218 -12.02 -18.31 1.19
C ILE A 218 -11.14 -18.17 -0.06
N ARG A 219 -11.24 -17.04 -0.76
CA ARG A 219 -10.55 -16.82 -2.05
C ARG A 219 -9.07 -16.52 -1.89
N PHE A 220 -8.70 -15.89 -0.76
CA PHE A 220 -7.34 -15.45 -0.46
C PHE A 220 -6.89 -15.97 0.93
N PRO A 221 -6.91 -17.27 1.18
CA PRO A 221 -6.48 -17.80 2.46
C PRO A 221 -5.03 -17.38 2.71
N ALA A 222 -4.77 -16.87 3.92
CA ALA A 222 -3.44 -16.41 4.33
C ALA A 222 -2.77 -15.48 3.29
N MET A 223 -3.48 -14.43 2.84
CA MET A 223 -3.04 -13.53 1.76
C MET A 223 -1.62 -13.02 1.97
N THR A 224 -1.26 -12.65 3.19
CA THR A 224 0.08 -12.15 3.53
C THR A 224 1.18 -13.19 3.32
N LEU A 225 0.92 -14.47 3.63
CA LEU A 225 1.85 -15.56 3.31
C LEU A 225 1.95 -15.81 1.80
N LYS A 226 0.82 -15.73 1.09
CA LYS A 226 0.78 -15.85 -0.37
C LYS A 226 1.60 -14.75 -1.03
N VAL A 227 1.45 -13.50 -0.60
CA VAL A 227 2.24 -12.36 -1.10
C VAL A 227 3.72 -12.60 -0.88
N LEU A 228 4.12 -13.00 0.31
CA LEU A 228 5.52 -13.29 0.64
C LEU A 228 6.08 -14.43 -0.23
N SER A 229 5.34 -15.53 -0.38
CA SER A 229 5.74 -16.65 -1.24
C SER A 229 5.88 -16.24 -2.71
N MET A 230 4.98 -15.38 -3.20
CA MET A 230 5.06 -14.85 -4.56
C MET A 230 6.29 -13.96 -4.77
N ILE A 231 6.67 -13.15 -3.76
CA ILE A 231 7.89 -12.33 -3.81
C ILE A 231 9.12 -13.22 -3.95
N TYR A 232 9.28 -14.25 -3.09
CA TYR A 232 10.41 -15.17 -3.18
C TYR A 232 10.41 -15.97 -4.48
N TRP A 233 9.25 -16.40 -4.96
CA TRP A 233 9.13 -17.06 -6.27
C TRP A 233 9.59 -16.16 -7.41
N GLN A 234 9.19 -14.89 -7.43
CA GLN A 234 9.65 -13.95 -8.44
C GLN A 234 11.14 -13.65 -8.29
N ALA A 235 11.65 -13.52 -7.07
CA ALA A 235 13.10 -13.37 -6.83
C ALA A 235 13.89 -14.56 -7.39
N PHE A 236 13.44 -15.78 -7.17
CA PHE A 236 14.04 -16.99 -7.75
C PHE A 236 14.01 -16.98 -9.29
N ARG A 237 12.87 -16.59 -9.89
CA ARG A 237 12.78 -16.44 -11.36
C ARG A 237 13.74 -15.38 -11.92
N LEU A 238 13.91 -14.26 -11.22
CA LEU A 238 14.86 -13.21 -11.61
C LEU A 238 16.30 -13.70 -11.51
N TRP A 239 16.62 -14.44 -10.46
CA TRP A 239 17.92 -15.08 -10.30
C TRP A 239 18.23 -16.10 -11.42
N LEU A 240 17.29 -16.97 -11.77
CA LEU A 240 17.42 -17.88 -12.93
C LEU A 240 17.63 -17.14 -14.24
N LYS A 241 17.04 -15.96 -14.40
CA LYS A 241 17.24 -15.08 -15.55
C LYS A 241 18.58 -14.33 -15.52
N LYS A 242 19.44 -14.59 -14.50
CA LYS A 242 20.74 -13.92 -14.30
C LYS A 242 20.63 -12.40 -14.27
N ILE A 243 19.57 -11.88 -13.63
CA ILE A 243 19.42 -10.45 -13.38
C ILE A 243 20.40 -10.05 -12.27
N PRO A 244 21.14 -8.91 -12.42
CA PRO A 244 22.11 -8.47 -11.43
C PRO A 244 21.50 -8.39 -10.02
N TYR A 245 22.27 -8.84 -9.04
CA TYR A 245 21.98 -8.72 -7.62
C TYR A 245 22.80 -7.55 -7.06
N TYR A 246 22.16 -6.68 -6.30
CA TYR A 246 22.76 -5.53 -5.64
C TYR A 246 22.74 -5.77 -4.14
N GLU A 247 23.88 -5.59 -3.50
CA GLU A 247 23.99 -5.67 -2.05
C GLU A 247 23.19 -4.53 -1.38
N HIS A 248 22.81 -4.77 -0.14
CA HIS A 248 22.15 -3.75 0.66
C HIS A 248 23.18 -2.65 1.02
N PRO A 249 22.89 -1.37 0.78
CA PRO A 249 23.79 -0.25 1.07
C PRO A 249 24.06 -0.06 2.56
#